data_faefd0cb78b5b20bacc683a7b142e89c
#
_entry.id   faefd0cb78b5b20bacc683a7b142e89c
#
_cell.length_a   1.000
_cell.length_b   1.000
_cell.length_c   1.000
_cell.angle_alpha   90.00
_cell.angle_beta   90.00
_cell.angle_gamma   90.00
#
_symmetry.space_group_name_H-M   'P 1'
#
loop_
_entity.id
_entity.type
_entity.pdbx_description
1 polymer ?
#
loop_
_entity_poly.entity_id
_entity_poly.type
_entity_poly.pdbx_seq_one_letter_code
_entity_poly.pdbx_strand_id
1 'polypeptide(L)'
;MLPKLHPAVFLGAVIVLCTAWLWARPPVTAVAMPARSTPRPALVQPASIKLDTAILERYAGTYEGRGGFTVDVTLKDGKLFAQSPGALPVPFELRATSETKFFVQGPSAPIGVDIEFDVARDGTVRGFAASTEYGLIEVKRVR
;
A
#
# COMPACT_ATOMS: atom_id res chain seq x y z
N MET A 1 -36.07 -29.22 -51.70
CA MET A 1 -35.59 -29.07 -53.08
C MET A 1 -34.55 -27.96 -53.09
N LEU A 2 -33.31 -28.37 -53.17
CA LEU A 2 -32.17 -27.48 -53.40
C LEU A 2 -32.02 -27.19 -54.87
N PRO A 3 -31.42 -26.07 -55.23
CA PRO A 3 -30.37 -26.16 -56.22
C PRO A 3 -29.05 -25.52 -55.77
N LYS A 4 -28.03 -26.31 -55.96
CA LYS A 4 -26.61 -25.96 -56.07
C LYS A 4 -26.45 -24.82 -57.08
N LEU A 5 -25.59 -23.85 -56.73
CA LEU A 5 -24.92 -23.05 -57.71
C LEU A 5 -23.43 -22.98 -57.41
N HIS A 6 -22.67 -23.27 -58.45
CA HIS A 6 -21.25 -23.52 -58.56
C HIS A 6 -20.41 -22.24 -58.47
N PRO A 7 -19.10 -22.39 -58.21
CA PRO A 7 -18.17 -21.28 -58.17
C PRO A 7 -17.73 -20.89 -59.59
N ALA A 8 -17.74 -19.67 -59.90
CA ALA A 8 -17.07 -19.13 -61.08
C ALA A 8 -16.13 -18.04 -60.65
N VAL A 9 -14.87 -18.43 -60.56
CA VAL A 9 -13.72 -17.88 -61.27
C VAL A 9 -13.89 -16.41 -61.67
N PHE A 10 -13.31 -15.52 -60.91
CA PHE A 10 -12.72 -14.27 -61.41
C PHE A 10 -11.31 -14.14 -60.89
N LEU A 11 -10.41 -14.78 -61.63
CA LEU A 11 -9.01 -14.43 -61.67
C LEU A 11 -8.89 -13.17 -62.55
N GLY A 12 -8.36 -12.10 -62.07
CA GLY A 12 -8.08 -11.02 -62.98
C GLY A 12 -7.74 -9.69 -62.27
N ALA A 13 -6.47 -9.44 -62.12
CA ALA A 13 -5.84 -8.09 -62.24
C ALA A 13 -6.30 -7.01 -61.26
N VAL A 14 -5.73 -7.00 -60.06
CA VAL A 14 -5.29 -5.75 -59.39
C VAL A 14 -3.98 -6.01 -58.64
N ILE A 15 -2.97 -6.37 -59.37
CA ILE A 15 -1.58 -6.21 -58.92
C ILE A 15 -1.05 -5.06 -59.82
N VAL A 16 -0.90 -3.92 -59.28
CA VAL A 16 -0.05 -2.79 -59.60
C VAL A 16 -0.75 -1.53 -59.08
N LEU A 17 -0.50 -1.14 -57.86
CA LEU A 17 -0.54 0.25 -57.36
C LEU A 17 -0.30 0.33 -55.85
N CYS A 18 0.49 -0.59 -55.26
CA CYS A 18 0.89 -0.48 -53.85
C CYS A 18 2.42 -0.28 -53.61
N THR A 19 3.15 0.19 -54.60
CA THR A 19 4.61 0.37 -54.44
C THR A 19 5.09 1.80 -54.35
N ALA A 20 4.24 2.79 -54.21
CA ALA A 20 4.67 4.21 -54.21
C ALA A 20 4.43 4.96 -52.89
N TRP A 21 4.00 4.27 -51.81
CA TRP A 21 3.76 4.97 -50.53
C TRP A 21 4.76 4.64 -49.44
N LEU A 22 5.87 3.98 -49.78
CA LEU A 22 6.87 3.58 -48.78
C LEU A 22 8.03 4.56 -48.56
N TRP A 23 8.02 5.72 -49.24
CA TRP A 23 9.16 6.62 -49.22
C TRP A 23 8.92 8.03 -48.65
N ALA A 24 7.79 8.26 -48.03
CA ALA A 24 7.50 9.56 -47.41
C ALA A 24 7.07 9.42 -45.97
N ARG A 25 7.83 8.65 -45.15
CA ARG A 25 7.75 8.84 -43.70
C ARG A 25 8.79 9.89 -43.34
N PRO A 26 8.38 11.10 -42.91
CA PRO A 26 9.33 12.02 -42.31
C PRO A 26 9.95 11.36 -41.10
N PRO A 27 11.24 11.53 -40.84
CA PRO A 27 11.83 11.09 -39.61
C PRO A 27 11.08 11.79 -38.49
N VAL A 28 10.33 11.00 -37.70
CA VAL A 28 9.79 11.49 -36.44
C VAL A 28 11.01 11.72 -35.56
N THR A 29 11.50 12.94 -35.59
CA THR A 29 12.47 13.39 -34.60
C THR A 29 11.74 13.28 -33.30
N ALA A 30 11.93 12.14 -32.60
CA ALA A 30 11.53 12.00 -31.23
C ALA A 30 12.28 13.10 -30.47
N VAL A 31 11.64 14.25 -30.31
CA VAL A 31 12.03 15.22 -29.30
C VAL A 31 11.85 14.47 -28.00
N ALA A 32 12.95 13.91 -27.52
CA ALA A 32 13.00 13.38 -26.15
C ALA A 32 12.68 14.56 -25.23
N MET A 33 11.40 14.70 -24.90
CA MET A 33 11.00 15.54 -23.78
C MET A 33 11.78 14.99 -22.60
N PRO A 34 12.63 15.78 -21.94
CA PRO A 34 13.21 15.35 -20.70
C PRO A 34 12.02 15.03 -19.81
N ALA A 35 11.85 13.74 -19.47
CA ALA A 35 10.95 13.35 -18.43
C ALA A 35 11.36 14.20 -17.21
N ARG A 36 10.62 15.27 -16.97
CA ARG A 36 10.66 15.95 -15.69
C ARG A 36 10.13 14.91 -14.71
N SER A 37 11.07 14.12 -14.19
CA SER A 37 10.88 13.42 -12.95
C SER A 37 10.66 14.53 -11.92
N THR A 38 9.44 14.99 -11.79
CA THR A 38 9.04 15.71 -10.58
C THR A 38 9.43 14.77 -9.46
N PRO A 39 10.39 15.15 -8.59
CA PRO A 39 10.68 14.35 -7.44
C PRO A 39 9.34 14.22 -6.71
N ARG A 40 8.77 13.02 -6.71
CA ARG A 40 7.64 12.70 -5.85
C ARG A 40 8.13 13.11 -4.47
N PRO A 41 7.46 14.02 -3.75
CA PRO A 41 7.89 14.37 -2.41
C PRO A 41 8.06 13.03 -1.69
N ALA A 42 9.31 12.72 -1.36
CA ALA A 42 9.62 11.58 -0.53
C ALA A 42 8.77 11.80 0.72
N LEU A 43 7.83 10.91 0.96
CA LEU A 43 7.06 10.91 2.20
C LEU A 43 8.13 10.95 3.29
N VAL A 44 8.24 12.07 3.97
CA VAL A 44 9.22 12.26 5.05
C VAL A 44 8.77 11.28 6.11
N GLN A 45 9.35 10.10 6.07
CA GLN A 45 9.12 9.11 7.12
C GLN A 45 9.76 9.68 8.38
N PRO A 46 9.01 9.78 9.48
CA PRO A 46 9.57 10.24 10.74
C PRO A 46 10.75 9.34 11.12
N ALA A 47 11.79 9.95 11.66
CA ALA A 47 12.97 9.21 12.10
C ALA A 47 12.55 8.19 13.16
N SER A 48 12.78 6.91 12.91
CA SER A 48 12.47 5.85 13.87
C SER A 48 13.57 5.77 14.92
N ILE A 49 13.18 5.59 16.18
CA ILE A 49 14.08 5.31 17.30
C ILE A 49 14.06 3.82 17.63
N LYS A 50 15.14 3.31 18.19
CA LYS A 50 15.21 1.95 18.70
C LYS A 50 14.86 1.97 20.18
N LEU A 51 13.81 1.28 20.57
CA LEU A 51 13.41 1.07 21.95
C LEU A 51 13.91 -0.28 22.45
N ASP A 52 14.12 -0.37 23.77
CA ASP A 52 14.45 -1.63 24.42
C ASP A 52 13.29 -2.63 24.31
N THR A 53 13.64 -3.91 24.15
CA THR A 53 12.65 -5.01 24.04
C THR A 53 11.71 -5.03 25.26
N ALA A 54 12.22 -4.76 26.47
CA ALA A 54 11.41 -4.68 27.67
C ALA A 54 10.33 -3.58 27.64
N ILE A 55 10.60 -2.49 26.94
CA ILE A 55 9.62 -1.42 26.71
C ILE A 55 8.59 -1.88 25.69
N LEU A 56 9.04 -2.51 24.62
CA LEU A 56 8.17 -3.01 23.55
C LEU A 56 7.22 -4.12 24.03
N GLU A 57 7.66 -4.98 24.93
CA GLU A 57 6.84 -6.04 25.56
C GLU A 57 5.59 -5.49 26.26
N ARG A 58 5.65 -4.29 26.81
CA ARG A 58 4.52 -3.64 27.49
C ARG A 58 3.37 -3.35 26.52
N TYR A 59 3.69 -3.10 25.26
CA TYR A 59 2.71 -2.78 24.21
C TYR A 59 2.12 -4.02 23.55
N ALA A 60 2.73 -5.19 23.73
CA ALA A 60 2.17 -6.42 23.21
C ALA A 60 0.88 -6.81 23.97
N GLY A 61 -0.15 -7.19 23.21
CA GLY A 61 -1.44 -7.56 23.76
C GLY A 61 -2.56 -7.42 22.75
N THR A 62 -3.77 -7.75 23.19
CA THR A 62 -4.99 -7.62 22.39
C THR A 62 -5.74 -6.36 22.79
N TYR A 63 -6.16 -5.61 21.81
CA TYR A 63 -6.89 -4.35 21.96
C TYR A 63 -8.22 -4.44 21.22
N GLU A 64 -9.25 -3.83 21.79
CA GLU A 64 -10.60 -3.80 21.23
C GLU A 64 -11.02 -2.36 20.95
N GLY A 65 -11.52 -2.13 19.74
CA GLY A 65 -12.04 -0.84 19.29
C GLY A 65 -13.56 -0.78 19.29
N ARG A 66 -14.07 0.42 19.04
CA ARG A 66 -15.51 0.63 18.86
C ARG A 66 -16.02 -0.21 17.69
N GLY A 67 -17.13 -0.92 17.90
CA GLY A 67 -17.71 -1.81 16.89
C GLY A 67 -17.23 -3.26 16.97
N GLY A 68 -16.44 -3.60 18.01
CA GLY A 68 -16.06 -4.98 18.30
C GLY A 68 -14.92 -5.53 17.43
N PHE A 69 -14.20 -4.67 16.70
CA PHE A 69 -12.98 -5.12 16.01
C PHE A 69 -11.82 -5.21 17.01
N THR A 70 -10.97 -6.18 16.79
CA THR A 70 -9.79 -6.42 17.63
C THR A 70 -8.51 -6.12 16.85
N VAL A 71 -7.51 -5.64 17.58
CA VAL A 71 -6.14 -5.46 17.07
C VAL A 71 -5.20 -6.23 17.99
N ASP A 72 -4.47 -7.16 17.43
CA ASP A 72 -3.43 -7.89 18.13
C ASP A 72 -2.07 -7.24 17.88
N VAL A 73 -1.42 -6.79 18.94
CA VAL A 73 -0.07 -6.24 18.91
C VAL A 73 0.88 -7.30 19.44
N THR A 74 1.80 -7.76 18.62
CA THR A 74 2.76 -8.81 18.94
C THR A 74 4.18 -8.31 18.83
N LEU A 75 5.05 -8.77 19.74
CA LEU A 75 6.49 -8.54 19.68
C LEU A 75 7.16 -9.73 19.01
N LYS A 76 7.90 -9.46 17.92
CA LYS A 76 8.67 -10.47 17.21
C LYS A 76 10.01 -9.87 16.77
N ASP A 77 11.10 -10.57 17.05
CA ASP A 77 12.46 -10.16 16.67
C ASP A 77 12.83 -8.73 17.11
N GLY A 78 12.35 -8.32 18.30
CA GLY A 78 12.57 -6.97 18.85
C GLY A 78 11.80 -5.87 18.10
N LYS A 79 10.74 -6.22 17.39
CA LYS A 79 9.85 -5.32 16.65
C LYS A 79 8.39 -5.58 17.00
N LEU A 80 7.61 -4.52 17.04
CA LEU A 80 6.17 -4.63 17.23
C LEU A 80 5.46 -4.78 15.88
N PHE A 81 4.48 -5.67 15.86
CA PHE A 81 3.58 -5.86 14.73
C PHE A 81 2.14 -5.74 15.21
N ALA A 82 1.33 -5.02 14.45
CA ALA A 82 -0.10 -4.93 14.67
C ALA A 82 -0.86 -5.66 13.56
N GLN A 83 -1.89 -6.40 13.95
CA GLN A 83 -2.77 -7.12 13.03
C GLN A 83 -4.21 -7.02 13.52
N SER A 84 -5.16 -6.86 12.61
CA SER A 84 -6.59 -6.94 12.89
C SER A 84 -7.20 -7.98 11.95
N PRO A 85 -7.52 -9.18 12.43
CA PRO A 85 -7.94 -10.30 11.57
C PRO A 85 -9.14 -9.99 10.68
N GLY A 86 -10.04 -9.11 11.14
CA GLY A 86 -11.24 -8.73 10.38
C GLY A 86 -11.05 -7.58 9.39
N ALA A 87 -10.09 -6.67 9.66
CA ALA A 87 -9.88 -5.47 8.86
C ALA A 87 -8.52 -5.46 8.15
N LEU A 88 -7.48 -5.94 8.83
CA LEU A 88 -6.10 -5.92 8.36
C LEU A 88 -5.47 -7.30 8.60
N PRO A 89 -5.69 -8.26 7.69
CA PRO A 89 -5.25 -9.65 7.87
C PRO A 89 -3.72 -9.82 7.81
N VAL A 90 -3.01 -8.84 7.24
CA VAL A 90 -1.55 -8.84 7.17
C VAL A 90 -0.97 -7.99 8.30
N PRO A 91 -0.02 -8.51 9.09
CA PRO A 91 0.61 -7.74 10.16
C PRO A 91 1.44 -6.59 9.62
N PHE A 92 1.37 -5.44 10.28
CA PHE A 92 2.19 -4.25 9.98
C PHE A 92 3.24 -4.05 11.05
N GLU A 93 4.44 -3.66 10.63
CA GLU A 93 5.50 -3.24 11.55
C GLU A 93 5.15 -1.87 12.14
N LEU A 94 5.22 -1.77 13.46
CA LEU A 94 5.10 -0.51 14.20
C LEU A 94 6.49 0.00 14.52
N ARG A 95 6.86 1.15 13.95
CA ARG A 95 8.13 1.80 14.21
C ARG A 95 7.98 2.92 15.22
N ALA A 96 8.76 2.86 16.26
CA ALA A 96 8.76 3.90 17.30
C ALA A 96 9.35 5.22 16.78
N THR A 97 8.66 6.31 17.03
CA THR A 97 9.17 7.69 16.89
C THR A 97 9.45 8.32 18.26
N SER A 98 8.79 7.81 19.29
CA SER A 98 9.07 8.10 20.70
C SER A 98 8.74 6.87 21.54
N GLU A 99 8.84 6.98 22.86
CA GLU A 99 8.50 5.88 23.75
C GLU A 99 7.05 5.41 23.58
N THR A 100 6.10 6.31 23.36
CA THR A 100 4.66 6.02 23.23
C THR A 100 4.10 6.18 21.83
N LYS A 101 4.87 6.77 20.90
CA LYS A 101 4.40 7.05 19.54
C LYS A 101 5.08 6.15 18.53
N PHE A 102 4.25 5.60 17.65
CA PHE A 102 4.68 4.70 16.59
C PHE A 102 4.01 5.10 15.28
N PHE A 103 4.65 4.77 14.18
CA PHE A 103 4.01 4.84 12.87
C PHE A 103 3.98 3.46 12.22
N VAL A 104 2.98 3.26 11.38
CA VAL A 104 2.78 1.99 10.67
C VAL A 104 3.64 1.96 9.42
N GLN A 105 4.39 0.88 9.23
CA GLN A 105 5.21 0.65 8.05
C GLN A 105 4.97 -0.73 7.44
N GLY A 106 4.95 -0.77 6.11
CA GLY A 106 4.87 -2.01 5.32
C GLY A 106 4.35 -1.74 3.92
N PRO A 107 4.52 -2.69 2.99
CA PRO A 107 4.08 -2.54 1.60
C PRO A 107 2.56 -2.44 1.44
N SER A 108 1.82 -2.98 2.40
CA SER A 108 0.34 -2.93 2.47
C SER A 108 -0.14 -2.06 3.62
N ALA A 109 0.76 -1.31 4.26
CA ALA A 109 0.39 -0.43 5.37
C ALA A 109 -0.40 0.76 4.84
N PRO A 110 -1.48 1.17 5.52
CA PRO A 110 -2.14 2.42 5.22
C PRO A 110 -1.16 3.58 5.43
N ILE A 111 -1.12 4.50 4.47
CA ILE A 111 -0.21 5.64 4.51
C ILE A 111 -0.67 6.62 5.58
N GLY A 112 0.29 7.11 6.39
CA GLY A 112 0.02 8.18 7.34
C GLY A 112 -0.75 7.75 8.59
N VAL A 113 -0.62 6.49 9.00
CA VAL A 113 -1.18 6.03 10.27
C VAL A 113 -0.16 6.21 11.39
N ASP A 114 -0.46 7.12 12.29
CA ASP A 114 0.28 7.31 13.53
C ASP A 114 -0.48 6.68 14.70
N ILE A 115 0.25 5.97 15.54
CA ILE A 115 -0.29 5.30 16.72
C ILE A 115 0.33 5.93 17.97
N GLU A 116 -0.50 6.32 18.92
CA GLU A 116 -0.07 6.81 20.23
C GLU A 116 -0.65 5.92 21.34
N PHE A 117 0.20 5.25 22.09
CA PHE A 117 -0.21 4.42 23.20
C PHE A 117 -0.52 5.25 24.44
N ASP A 118 -1.66 4.97 25.07
CA ASP A 118 -2.04 5.51 26.38
C ASP A 118 -1.36 4.68 27.47
N VAL A 119 -0.33 5.25 28.08
CA VAL A 119 0.45 4.64 29.15
C VAL A 119 0.16 5.35 30.45
N ALA A 120 -0.32 4.63 31.44
CA ALA A 120 -0.55 5.15 32.78
C ALA A 120 0.78 5.46 33.50
N ARG A 121 0.72 6.21 34.59
CA ARG A 121 1.89 6.60 35.38
C ARG A 121 2.67 5.43 35.98
N ASP A 122 2.01 4.31 36.18
CA ASP A 122 2.58 3.03 36.64
C ASP A 122 3.22 2.21 35.52
N GLY A 123 3.20 2.70 34.28
CA GLY A 123 3.73 2.03 33.10
C GLY A 123 2.74 1.04 32.46
N THR A 124 1.51 0.96 32.96
CA THR A 124 0.47 0.10 32.37
C THR A 124 -0.07 0.71 31.09
N VAL A 125 -0.11 -0.07 30.01
CA VAL A 125 -0.72 0.32 28.74
C VAL A 125 -2.22 0.07 28.80
N ARG A 126 -3.01 1.13 28.64
CA ARG A 126 -4.48 1.08 28.68
C ARG A 126 -5.10 0.87 27.32
N GLY A 127 -4.45 1.34 26.28
CA GLY A 127 -4.93 1.31 24.92
C GLY A 127 -4.03 2.10 24.00
N PHE A 128 -4.53 2.41 22.84
CA PHE A 128 -3.90 3.35 21.91
C PHE A 128 -4.91 4.08 21.03
N ALA A 129 -4.50 5.21 20.52
CA ALA A 129 -5.21 5.96 19.51
C ALA A 129 -4.45 5.87 18.19
N ALA A 130 -5.13 5.55 17.11
CA ALA A 130 -4.59 5.56 15.75
C ALA A 130 -5.19 6.72 14.97
N SER A 131 -4.33 7.63 14.52
CA SER A 131 -4.71 8.69 13.59
C SER A 131 -4.62 8.18 12.18
N THR A 132 -5.74 8.21 11.46
CA THR A 132 -5.85 7.76 10.07
C THR A 132 -6.43 8.89 9.21
N GLU A 133 -6.37 8.75 7.89
CA GLU A 133 -7.06 9.67 6.97
C GLU A 133 -8.58 9.72 7.16
N TYR A 134 -9.18 8.69 7.80
CA TYR A 134 -10.62 8.62 8.11
C TYR A 134 -10.97 9.14 9.50
N GLY A 135 -9.98 9.56 10.29
CA GLY A 135 -10.15 10.07 11.63
C GLY A 135 -9.39 9.31 12.70
N LEU A 136 -9.73 9.62 13.96
CA LEU A 136 -9.12 9.02 15.14
C LEU A 136 -9.85 7.73 15.52
N ILE A 137 -9.10 6.64 15.65
CA ILE A 137 -9.58 5.34 16.10
C ILE A 137 -8.99 5.07 17.47
N GLU A 138 -9.83 4.94 18.47
CA GLU A 138 -9.42 4.60 19.84
C GLU A 138 -9.71 3.12 20.12
N VAL A 139 -8.72 2.43 20.69
CA VAL A 139 -8.84 1.05 21.13
C VAL A 139 -8.37 0.91 22.57
N LYS A 140 -9.00 -0.01 23.30
CA LYS A 140 -8.68 -0.30 24.70
C LYS A 140 -8.04 -1.68 24.81
N ARG A 141 -7.07 -1.80 25.71
CA ARG A 141 -6.44 -3.09 25.99
C ARG A 141 -7.43 -4.01 26.70
N VAL A 142 -7.53 -5.25 26.21
CA VAL A 142 -8.38 -6.32 26.82
C VAL A 142 -7.56 -7.47 27.35
N ARG A 143 -6.32 -7.68 26.83
CA ARG A 143 -5.36 -8.69 27.31
C ARG A 143 -3.92 -8.23 27.04
#